data_bf4398299d3338cacff58fe36b2b4fd7
#
_entry.id   bf4398299d3338cacff58fe36b2b4fd7
#
_cell.length_a   1.000
_cell.length_b   1.000
_cell.length_c   1.000
_cell.angle_alpha   90.00
_cell.angle_beta   90.00
_cell.angle_gamma   90.00
#
_symmetry.space_group_name_H-M   'P 1'
#
loop_
_entity.id
_entity.type
_entity.pdbx_description
1 polymer ?
#
loop_
_entity_poly.entity_id
_entity_poly.type
_entity_poly.pdbx_seq_one_letter_code
_entity_poly.pdbx_strand_id
1 'polypeptide(L)'
;MNRFSQTAIISAARLVVAATLLIIAGCGGGADTEALPQLNLPTATNYTGPAPATADVQAFMINLWDNVARPDRCGGCHSDTGGQAPMFARTDDVNLAYDAALSLVDLGSPGDSRLVVKVAGGHH
;
A
#
# COMPACT_ATOMS: atom_id res chain seq x y z
N MET A 1 19.81 -65.76 -1.79
CA MET A 1 19.63 -64.30 -1.79
C MET A 1 18.26 -64.02 -2.38
N ASN A 2 17.35 -63.55 -1.55
CA ASN A 2 15.91 -63.57 -1.80
C ASN A 2 15.44 -62.46 -2.76
N ARG A 3 14.98 -62.84 -3.92
CA ARG A 3 14.35 -61.91 -4.92
C ARG A 3 13.06 -61.27 -4.39
N PHE A 4 12.48 -61.78 -3.33
CA PHE A 4 11.23 -61.24 -2.72
C PHE A 4 11.43 -59.96 -1.94
N SER A 5 12.65 -59.68 -1.45
CA SER A 5 12.93 -58.49 -0.66
C SER A 5 13.09 -57.21 -1.46
N GLN A 6 13.48 -57.33 -2.72
CA GLN A 6 13.68 -56.14 -3.58
C GLN A 6 12.38 -55.53 -4.15
N THR A 7 11.38 -56.41 -4.40
CA THR A 7 10.10 -55.94 -4.92
C THR A 7 9.28 -55.15 -3.92
N ALA A 8 9.38 -55.52 -2.62
CA ALA A 8 8.68 -54.81 -1.55
C ALA A 8 9.24 -53.40 -1.30
N ILE A 9 10.56 -53.23 -1.42
CA ILE A 9 11.24 -51.93 -1.22
C ILE A 9 10.90 -50.95 -2.34
N ILE A 10 10.80 -51.41 -3.60
CA ILE A 10 10.47 -50.55 -4.73
C ILE A 10 9.01 -50.07 -4.66
N SER A 11 8.10 -50.91 -4.19
CA SER A 11 6.69 -50.54 -4.03
C SER A 11 6.48 -49.52 -2.90
N ALA A 12 7.21 -49.62 -1.80
CA ALA A 12 7.15 -48.64 -0.71
C ALA A 12 7.72 -47.30 -1.11
N ALA A 13 8.84 -47.28 -1.86
CA ALA A 13 9.44 -46.05 -2.38
C ALA A 13 8.55 -45.30 -3.38
N ARG A 14 7.78 -46.01 -4.21
CA ARG A 14 6.82 -45.40 -5.14
C ARG A 14 5.62 -44.78 -4.46
N LEU A 15 5.15 -45.36 -3.35
CA LEU A 15 4.03 -44.81 -2.58
C LEU A 15 4.40 -43.52 -1.85
N VAL A 16 5.64 -43.42 -1.33
CA VAL A 16 6.12 -42.20 -0.67
C VAL A 16 6.32 -41.05 -1.64
N VAL A 17 6.82 -41.32 -2.88
CA VAL A 17 6.99 -40.29 -3.90
C VAL A 17 5.64 -39.79 -4.42
N ALA A 18 4.62 -40.63 -4.53
CA ALA A 18 3.28 -40.21 -4.95
C ALA A 18 2.58 -39.36 -3.88
N ALA A 19 2.82 -39.63 -2.58
CA ALA A 19 2.26 -38.84 -1.47
C ALA A 19 2.91 -37.46 -1.35
N THR A 20 4.20 -37.33 -1.66
CA THR A 20 4.92 -36.04 -1.59
C THR A 20 4.60 -35.09 -2.73
N LEU A 21 4.17 -35.60 -3.88
CA LEU A 21 3.79 -34.74 -5.02
C LEU A 21 2.41 -34.07 -4.87
N LEU A 22 1.56 -34.56 -3.96
CA LEU A 22 0.24 -33.95 -3.72
C LEU A 22 0.25 -32.73 -2.79
N ILE A 23 1.37 -32.43 -2.13
CA ILE A 23 1.45 -31.34 -1.15
C ILE A 23 1.96 -30.02 -1.79
N ILE A 24 2.45 -30.03 -3.03
CA ILE A 24 3.00 -28.83 -3.68
C ILE A 24 1.94 -28.09 -4.54
N ALA A 25 0.73 -28.60 -4.64
CA ALA A 25 -0.34 -27.96 -5.43
C ALA A 25 -1.17 -26.94 -4.63
N GLY A 26 -0.68 -26.46 -3.50
CA GLY A 26 -1.45 -25.62 -2.58
C GLY A 26 -0.91 -24.21 -2.29
N CYS A 27 -0.09 -23.62 -3.18
CA CYS A 27 0.27 -22.20 -3.07
C CYS A 27 0.46 -21.59 -4.47
N GLY A 28 -0.51 -21.84 -5.35
CA GLY A 28 -0.74 -20.99 -6.51
C GLY A 28 -1.54 -19.78 -6.05
N GLY A 29 -0.93 -18.86 -5.32
CA GLY A 29 -1.43 -17.51 -5.20
C GLY A 29 -1.42 -16.92 -6.60
N GLY A 30 -2.50 -17.10 -7.36
CA GLY A 30 -2.79 -16.26 -8.49
C GLY A 30 -2.75 -14.84 -7.96
N ALA A 31 -1.92 -13.99 -8.54
CA ALA A 31 -2.11 -12.56 -8.45
C ALA A 31 -3.43 -12.29 -9.19
N ASP A 32 -4.54 -12.58 -8.52
CA ASP A 32 -5.79 -11.95 -8.86
C ASP A 32 -5.52 -10.47 -8.65
N THR A 33 -5.40 -9.77 -9.75
CA THR A 33 -5.55 -8.32 -9.78
C THR A 33 -7.02 -8.08 -9.45
N GLU A 34 -7.42 -8.36 -8.21
CA GLU A 34 -8.67 -7.87 -7.69
C GLU A 34 -8.55 -6.35 -7.78
N ALA A 35 -9.32 -5.80 -8.71
CA ALA A 35 -9.55 -4.36 -8.71
C ALA A 35 -9.91 -4.00 -7.27
N LEU A 36 -9.06 -3.18 -6.65
CA LEU A 36 -9.27 -2.72 -5.28
C LEU A 36 -10.74 -2.35 -5.16
N PRO A 37 -11.45 -2.83 -4.12
CA PRO A 37 -12.85 -2.47 -3.94
C PRO A 37 -12.91 -0.95 -4.04
N GLN A 38 -13.68 -0.47 -5.03
CA GLN A 38 -13.96 0.94 -5.20
C GLN A 38 -14.66 1.37 -3.92
N LEU A 39 -13.88 1.82 -2.93
CA LEU A 39 -14.43 2.46 -1.76
C LEU A 39 -15.20 3.67 -2.29
N ASN A 40 -16.52 3.63 -2.23
CA ASN A 40 -17.38 4.80 -2.41
C ASN A 40 -17.13 5.73 -1.22
N LEU A 41 -16.02 6.47 -1.29
CA LEU A 41 -15.71 7.49 -0.33
C LEU A 41 -16.48 8.75 -0.70
N PRO A 42 -17.07 9.41 0.29
CA PRO A 42 -17.55 10.75 0.07
C PRO A 42 -16.34 11.58 -0.40
N THR A 43 -16.35 11.98 -1.65
CA THR A 43 -15.40 12.92 -2.23
C THR A 43 -15.59 14.25 -1.51
N ALA A 44 -14.83 14.49 -0.47
CA ALA A 44 -14.89 15.73 0.28
C ALA A 44 -14.30 16.90 -0.53
N THR A 45 -13.59 16.60 -1.60
CA THR A 45 -13.08 17.58 -2.56
C THR A 45 -13.47 17.17 -3.98
N ASN A 46 -13.76 18.14 -4.84
CA ASN A 46 -13.96 17.92 -6.28
C ASN A 46 -12.62 17.60 -6.97
N TYR A 47 -11.92 16.54 -6.47
CA TYR A 47 -10.66 16.14 -7.05
C TYR A 47 -10.87 15.60 -8.47
N THR A 48 -10.17 16.19 -9.42
CA THR A 48 -10.23 15.84 -10.85
C THR A 48 -8.90 15.36 -11.41
N GLY A 49 -7.90 15.18 -10.55
CA GLY A 49 -6.58 14.70 -10.93
C GLY A 49 -6.53 13.19 -11.21
N PRO A 50 -5.34 12.64 -11.46
CA PRO A 50 -5.14 11.22 -11.67
C PRO A 50 -5.63 10.38 -10.49
N ALA A 51 -6.22 9.21 -10.79
CA ALA A 51 -6.63 8.26 -9.75
C ALA A 51 -5.43 7.82 -8.90
N PRO A 52 -5.64 7.48 -7.61
CA PRO A 52 -4.60 6.87 -6.77
C PRO A 52 -3.98 5.64 -7.44
N ALA A 53 -2.66 5.64 -7.60
CA ALA A 53 -1.94 4.58 -8.31
C ALA A 53 -1.78 3.30 -7.47
N THR A 54 -1.84 3.40 -6.14
CA THR A 54 -1.67 2.29 -5.20
C THR A 54 -2.66 2.38 -4.04
N ALA A 55 -2.80 1.27 -3.30
CA ALA A 55 -3.60 1.24 -2.08
C ALA A 55 -3.10 2.23 -1.02
N ASP A 56 -1.80 2.45 -0.93
CA ASP A 56 -1.21 3.39 0.03
C ASP A 56 -1.55 4.83 -0.34
N VAL A 57 -1.51 5.18 -1.63
CA VAL A 57 -1.94 6.51 -2.11
C VAL A 57 -3.42 6.71 -1.84
N GLN A 58 -4.23 5.68 -2.05
CA GLN A 58 -5.66 5.75 -1.74
C GLN A 58 -5.90 5.96 -0.24
N ALA A 59 -5.19 5.21 0.61
CA ALA A 59 -5.29 5.36 2.06
C ALA A 59 -4.84 6.76 2.51
N PHE A 60 -3.75 7.28 1.94
CA PHE A 60 -3.30 8.65 2.17
C PHE A 60 -4.35 9.67 1.77
N MET A 61 -4.92 9.55 0.58
CA MET A 61 -5.96 10.44 0.07
C MET A 61 -7.14 10.53 1.04
N ILE A 62 -7.60 9.41 1.55
CA ILE A 62 -8.78 9.30 2.42
C ILE A 62 -8.50 9.81 3.83
N ASN A 63 -7.39 9.34 4.42
CA ASN A 63 -7.16 9.51 5.84
C ASN A 63 -6.42 10.82 6.18
N LEU A 64 -5.71 11.41 5.23
CA LEU A 64 -4.92 12.60 5.46
C LEU A 64 -5.18 13.71 4.43
N TRP A 65 -4.97 13.42 3.15
CA TRP A 65 -4.93 14.43 2.10
C TRP A 65 -6.22 15.24 1.99
N ASP A 66 -7.37 14.58 2.00
CA ASP A 66 -8.68 15.22 1.92
C ASP A 66 -8.89 16.30 2.99
N ASN A 67 -8.25 16.09 4.14
CA ASN A 67 -8.31 17.01 5.25
C ASN A 67 -7.28 18.16 5.15
N VAL A 68 -6.06 17.87 4.71
CA VAL A 68 -4.96 18.85 4.70
C VAL A 68 -4.89 19.65 3.40
N ALA A 69 -5.43 19.14 2.29
CA ALA A 69 -5.41 19.82 0.99
C ALA A 69 -6.33 21.05 0.89
N ARG A 70 -7.17 21.26 1.89
CA ARG A 70 -8.07 22.40 1.95
C ARG A 70 -7.30 23.72 2.03
N PRO A 71 -7.79 24.81 1.32
CA PRO A 71 -7.12 26.11 1.29
C PRO A 71 -6.98 26.78 2.66
N ASP A 72 -7.89 26.49 3.58
CA ASP A 72 -7.89 26.98 4.97
C ASP A 72 -6.97 26.18 5.91
N ARG A 73 -6.24 25.21 5.34
CA ARG A 73 -5.29 24.35 6.05
C ARG A 73 -3.93 24.35 5.34
N CYS A 74 -3.27 23.19 5.27
CA CYS A 74 -1.95 23.08 4.64
C CYS A 74 -1.98 23.41 3.13
N GLY A 75 -3.13 23.18 2.47
CA GLY A 75 -3.30 23.47 1.03
C GLY A 75 -3.14 24.93 0.66
N GLY A 76 -3.38 25.87 1.59
CA GLY A 76 -3.14 27.29 1.31
C GLY A 76 -1.69 27.61 0.94
N CYS A 77 -0.73 26.86 1.48
CA CYS A 77 0.70 27.04 1.21
C CYS A 77 1.33 25.86 0.46
N HIS A 78 1.03 24.62 0.87
CA HIS A 78 1.68 23.40 0.40
C HIS A 78 0.96 22.73 -0.80
N SER A 79 0.16 23.49 -1.53
CA SER A 79 -0.50 23.06 -2.77
C SER A 79 0.32 23.44 -4.01
N ASP A 80 -0.14 22.95 -5.16
CA ASP A 80 0.35 23.33 -6.48
C ASP A 80 0.19 24.84 -6.78
N THR A 81 -0.84 25.46 -6.23
CA THR A 81 -1.10 26.91 -6.34
C THR A 81 -0.39 27.72 -5.27
N GLY A 82 -0.20 27.19 -4.06
CA GLY A 82 0.53 27.84 -2.97
C GLY A 82 2.05 27.79 -3.15
N GLY A 83 2.54 26.76 -3.86
CA GLY A 83 3.94 26.66 -4.31
C GLY A 83 4.99 26.41 -3.23
N GLN A 84 4.62 26.26 -1.96
CA GLN A 84 5.58 26.01 -0.87
C GLN A 84 5.93 24.52 -0.78
N ALA A 85 7.21 24.20 -0.95
CA ALA A 85 7.71 22.82 -0.80
C ALA A 85 7.80 22.40 0.68
N PRO A 86 7.57 21.10 0.97
CA PRO A 86 7.07 20.07 0.05
C PRO A 86 5.56 20.21 -0.20
N MET A 87 5.15 20.03 -1.46
CA MET A 87 3.76 20.23 -1.91
C MET A 87 2.88 18.98 -1.65
N PHE A 88 2.82 18.53 -0.39
CA PHE A 88 2.08 17.34 0.02
C PHE A 88 0.55 17.53 0.06
N ALA A 89 0.08 18.75 -0.09
CA ALA A 89 -1.33 19.13 -0.12
C ALA A 89 -1.78 19.65 -1.50
N ARG A 90 -1.01 19.32 -2.56
CA ARG A 90 -1.35 19.68 -3.95
C ARG A 90 -2.64 19.02 -4.40
N THR A 91 -3.42 19.71 -5.23
CA THR A 91 -4.76 19.30 -5.64
C THR A 91 -4.85 18.82 -7.08
N ASP A 92 -3.79 18.98 -7.86
CA ASP A 92 -3.69 18.54 -9.25
C ASP A 92 -3.33 17.05 -9.40
N ASP A 93 -2.54 16.48 -8.46
CA ASP A 93 -2.12 15.06 -8.49
C ASP A 93 -1.86 14.51 -7.08
N VAL A 94 -2.75 13.61 -6.63
CA VAL A 94 -2.64 12.97 -5.30
C VAL A 94 -1.45 12.02 -5.17
N ASN A 95 -0.97 11.45 -6.29
CA ASN A 95 0.19 10.56 -6.28
C ASN A 95 1.46 11.36 -5.97
N LEU A 96 1.62 12.51 -6.62
CA LEU A 96 2.71 13.44 -6.33
C LEU A 96 2.59 14.08 -4.94
N ALA A 97 1.37 14.28 -4.44
CA ALA A 97 1.13 14.71 -3.07
C ALA A 97 1.65 13.67 -2.06
N TYR A 98 1.35 12.40 -2.31
CA TYR A 98 1.83 11.28 -1.51
C TYR A 98 3.36 11.19 -1.49
N ASP A 99 4.00 11.27 -2.66
CA ASP A 99 5.47 11.25 -2.76
C ASP A 99 6.11 12.40 -1.97
N ALA A 100 5.51 13.59 -2.04
CA ALA A 100 5.95 14.73 -1.25
C ALA A 100 5.76 14.51 0.26
N ALA A 101 4.65 13.89 0.67
CA ALA A 101 4.37 13.56 2.06
C ALA A 101 5.36 12.56 2.65
N LEU A 102 5.83 11.58 1.87
CA LEU A 102 6.83 10.60 2.31
C LEU A 102 8.12 11.26 2.81
N SER A 103 8.48 12.43 2.29
CA SER A 103 9.64 13.20 2.77
C SER A 103 9.49 13.78 4.17
N LEU A 104 8.28 13.79 4.70
CA LEU A 104 7.91 14.38 6.00
C LEU A 104 7.56 13.35 7.06
N VAL A 105 7.52 12.06 6.69
CA VAL A 105 7.11 10.98 7.60
C VAL A 105 8.29 10.10 7.97
N ASP A 106 8.31 9.62 9.21
CA ASP A 106 9.21 8.58 9.69
C ASP A 106 8.36 7.36 10.01
N LEU A 107 8.47 6.32 9.18
CA LEU A 107 7.70 5.08 9.34
C LEU A 107 8.23 4.23 10.51
N GLY A 108 9.49 4.43 10.94
CA GLY A 108 10.08 3.74 12.09
C GLY A 108 9.64 4.37 13.42
N SER A 109 9.41 5.67 13.42
CA SER A 109 8.98 6.46 14.60
C SER A 109 7.89 7.46 14.18
N PRO A 110 6.66 7.00 13.90
CA PRO A 110 5.62 7.86 13.33
C PRO A 110 5.33 9.14 14.15
N GLY A 111 5.45 9.09 15.48
CA GLY A 111 5.28 10.24 16.36
C GLY A 111 6.32 11.33 16.17
N ASP A 112 7.51 10.98 15.67
CA ASP A 112 8.62 11.90 15.42
C ASP A 112 8.61 12.44 13.99
N SER A 113 7.66 12.01 13.17
CA SER A 113 7.46 12.51 11.81
C SER A 113 7.32 14.03 11.82
N ARG A 114 8.05 14.70 10.94
CA ARG A 114 7.99 16.18 10.84
C ARG A 114 6.57 16.69 10.63
N LEU A 115 5.77 15.95 9.87
CA LEU A 115 4.37 16.27 9.63
C LEU A 115 3.57 16.23 10.95
N VAL A 116 3.71 15.16 11.74
CA VAL A 116 3.02 15.00 13.02
C VAL A 116 3.44 16.06 14.04
N VAL A 117 4.74 16.27 14.18
CA VAL A 117 5.29 17.28 15.11
C VAL A 117 4.80 18.69 14.77
N LYS A 118 4.75 19.05 13.48
CA LYS A 118 4.24 20.35 13.04
C LYS A 118 2.75 20.52 13.31
N VAL A 119 1.94 19.50 13.04
CA VAL A 119 0.50 19.57 13.32
C VAL A 119 0.22 19.63 14.82
N ALA A 120 0.95 18.86 15.64
CA ALA A 120 0.79 18.84 17.09
C ALA A 120 1.27 20.15 17.77
N GLY A 121 2.34 20.76 17.25
CA GLY A 121 2.93 21.98 17.80
C GLY A 121 2.28 23.30 17.36
N GLY A 122 1.29 23.20 16.48
CA GLY A 122 0.75 24.37 15.79
C GLY A 122 1.66 24.84 14.65
N HIS A 123 1.05 25.14 13.52
CA HIS A 123 1.74 25.72 12.36
C HIS A 123 1.67 27.24 12.49
N HIS A 124 2.79 27.86 12.86
CA HIS A 124 2.95 29.30 12.83
C HIS A 124 3.75 29.71 11.62
#